data_9102bb2b3e6b01bffa6384a06b38a086
#
_entry.id   9102bb2b3e6b01bffa6384a06b38a086
#
_cell.length_a   1.000
_cell.length_b   1.000
_cell.length_c   1.000
_cell.angle_alpha   90.00
_cell.angle_beta   90.00
_cell.angle_gamma   90.00
#
_symmetry.space_group_name_H-M   'P 1'
#
loop_
_entity.id
_entity.type
_entity.pdbx_description
1 polymer ?
#
loop_
_entity_poly.entity_id
_entity_poly.type
_entity_poly.pdbx_seq_one_letter_code
_entity_poly.pdbx_strand_id
1 'polypeptide(L)'
;MPLKTKNLPPLNALVAFDAAATSISFTQAAAKLFVTQGAISRQIRGLEENLGIVLFDRQQRQVRLTSAGREYHQHIADALNQISVATFAVKNPVQAKQITIAASHAVASLWLMPRITEYLRAYPDTDIRLLVADNVLEVDAADFDCSIGFSAFEPVAYQVDRLFSQRVFVVSSPDFLALHKDLSPKELLATRQLVLDNPTIGWFNWPDWFKGMGMLPVVPQHKVTFSHYNMLIQAAQQGQGVALAWDHLLSDYLATGSLVKAFDQTLDTEASFYLMTSLMGSRKPDLDEFRLWLMSNL
;
A
#
# COMPACT_ATOMS: atom_id res chain seq x y z
N MET A 1 -20.24 -29.97 1.29
CA MET A 1 -20.63 -30.45 -0.06
C MET A 1 -19.37 -31.00 -0.73
N PRO A 2 -19.32 -32.26 -1.23
CA PRO A 2 -18.08 -32.78 -1.84
C PRO A 2 -17.76 -31.99 -3.11
N LEU A 3 -16.51 -31.55 -3.23
CA LEU A 3 -15.96 -30.90 -4.42
C LEU A 3 -16.18 -31.77 -5.65
N LYS A 4 -16.92 -31.29 -6.65
CA LYS A 4 -17.03 -31.95 -7.95
C LYS A 4 -15.74 -31.69 -8.73
N THR A 5 -14.70 -32.50 -8.45
CA THR A 5 -13.37 -32.40 -9.08
C THR A 5 -13.38 -32.47 -10.61
N LYS A 6 -14.47 -32.97 -11.21
CA LYS A 6 -14.65 -33.06 -12.68
C LYS A 6 -14.63 -31.72 -13.41
N ASN A 7 -14.80 -30.58 -12.71
CA ASN A 7 -14.88 -29.25 -13.33
C ASN A 7 -13.66 -28.37 -12.98
N LEU A 8 -12.64 -28.93 -12.27
CA LEU A 8 -11.44 -28.15 -11.97
C LEU A 8 -10.44 -28.27 -13.11
N PRO A 9 -9.98 -27.15 -13.70
CA PRO A 9 -8.87 -27.16 -14.64
C PRO A 9 -7.58 -27.64 -13.97
N PRO A 10 -6.59 -28.12 -14.73
CA PRO A 10 -5.29 -28.49 -14.17
C PRO A 10 -4.64 -27.30 -13.43
N LEU A 11 -4.16 -27.51 -12.21
CA LEU A 11 -3.57 -26.47 -11.38
C LEU A 11 -2.39 -25.77 -12.09
N ASN A 12 -1.54 -26.52 -12.79
CA ASN A 12 -0.42 -25.94 -13.54
C ASN A 12 -0.89 -24.99 -14.66
N ALA A 13 -2.06 -25.24 -15.25
CA ALA A 13 -2.63 -24.35 -16.27
C ALA A 13 -3.17 -23.05 -15.65
N LEU A 14 -3.73 -23.13 -14.44
CA LEU A 14 -4.16 -21.95 -13.68
C LEU A 14 -2.95 -21.09 -13.24
N VAL A 15 -1.87 -21.71 -12.75
CA VAL A 15 -0.62 -21.01 -12.40
C VAL A 15 0.02 -20.35 -13.62
N ALA A 16 0.04 -21.03 -14.77
CA ALA A 16 0.56 -20.46 -16.02
C ALA A 16 -0.30 -19.28 -16.52
N PHE A 17 -1.62 -19.39 -16.35
CA PHE A 17 -2.56 -18.33 -16.72
C PHE A 17 -2.38 -17.09 -15.84
N ASP A 18 -2.30 -17.26 -14.52
CA ASP A 18 -2.09 -16.16 -13.57
C ASP A 18 -0.77 -15.44 -13.83
N ALA A 19 0.34 -16.17 -13.99
CA ALA A 19 1.64 -15.60 -14.31
C ALA A 19 1.64 -14.82 -15.64
N ALA A 20 0.93 -15.31 -16.66
CA ALA A 20 0.82 -14.66 -17.95
C ALA A 20 -0.08 -13.40 -17.91
N ALA A 21 -1.16 -13.46 -17.14
CA ALA A 21 -2.08 -12.35 -16.93
C ALA A 21 -1.41 -11.18 -16.18
N THR A 22 -0.66 -11.49 -15.13
CA THR A 22 0.08 -10.50 -14.32
C THR A 22 1.23 -9.86 -15.11
N SER A 23 1.98 -10.65 -15.88
CA SER A 23 3.14 -10.16 -16.65
C SER A 23 2.77 -9.53 -17.99
N ILE A 24 1.53 -9.72 -18.47
CA ILE A 24 1.07 -9.35 -19.83
C ILE A 24 2.04 -9.84 -20.90
N SER A 25 2.74 -10.96 -20.63
CA SER A 25 3.80 -11.52 -21.46
C SER A 25 4.04 -13.00 -21.20
N PHE A 26 3.88 -13.84 -22.21
CA PHE A 26 4.17 -15.28 -22.08
C PHE A 26 5.65 -15.56 -21.86
N THR A 27 6.54 -14.70 -22.37
CA THR A 27 7.98 -14.84 -22.17
C THR A 27 8.38 -14.51 -20.73
N GLN A 28 7.83 -13.46 -20.15
CA GLN A 28 8.10 -13.09 -18.77
C GLN A 28 7.48 -14.11 -17.79
N ALA A 29 6.25 -14.57 -18.08
CA ALA A 29 5.62 -15.64 -17.30
C ALA A 29 6.47 -16.93 -17.31
N ALA A 30 7.02 -17.29 -18.46
CA ALA A 30 7.91 -18.43 -18.61
C ALA A 30 9.19 -18.30 -17.76
N ALA A 31 9.80 -17.12 -17.77
CA ALA A 31 10.97 -16.83 -16.94
C ALA A 31 10.62 -16.89 -15.44
N LYS A 32 9.49 -16.30 -15.04
CA LYS A 32 9.00 -16.30 -13.64
C LYS A 32 8.75 -17.73 -13.12
N LEU A 33 8.25 -18.62 -13.96
CA LEU A 33 7.93 -20.01 -13.60
C LEU A 33 9.04 -21.02 -13.94
N PHE A 34 10.20 -20.55 -14.42
CA PHE A 34 11.34 -21.40 -14.82
C PHE A 34 10.99 -22.49 -15.85
N VAL A 35 10.15 -22.13 -16.83
CA VAL A 35 9.73 -23.03 -17.92
C VAL A 35 9.95 -22.35 -19.29
N THR A 36 9.69 -23.09 -20.38
CA THR A 36 9.77 -22.50 -21.72
C THR A 36 8.49 -21.74 -22.07
N GLN A 37 8.61 -20.71 -22.91
CA GLN A 37 7.45 -19.93 -23.41
C GLN A 37 6.43 -20.84 -24.14
N GLY A 38 6.92 -21.90 -24.84
CA GLY A 38 6.07 -22.91 -25.48
C GLY A 38 5.26 -23.74 -24.46
N ALA A 39 5.81 -24.00 -23.26
CA ALA A 39 5.10 -24.67 -22.19
C ALA A 39 3.94 -23.80 -21.67
N ILE A 40 4.19 -22.51 -21.39
CA ILE A 40 3.15 -21.56 -20.99
C ILE A 40 2.03 -21.49 -22.04
N SER A 41 2.40 -21.30 -23.31
CA SER A 41 1.42 -21.23 -24.41
C SER A 41 0.55 -22.50 -24.53
N ARG A 42 1.14 -23.68 -24.29
CA ARG A 42 0.42 -24.96 -24.28
C ARG A 42 -0.52 -25.07 -23.09
N GLN A 43 -0.08 -24.71 -21.90
CA GLN A 43 -0.90 -24.72 -20.67
C GLN A 43 -2.12 -23.79 -20.82
N ILE A 44 -1.92 -22.56 -21.32
CA ILE A 44 -3.00 -21.60 -21.52
C ILE A 44 -3.97 -22.09 -22.59
N ARG A 45 -3.48 -22.65 -23.70
CA ARG A 45 -4.36 -23.20 -24.75
C ARG A 45 -5.20 -24.33 -24.19
N GLY A 46 -4.60 -25.27 -23.43
CA GLY A 46 -5.34 -26.36 -22.80
C GLY A 46 -6.38 -25.87 -21.78
N LEU A 47 -6.12 -24.74 -21.09
CA LEU A 47 -7.08 -24.10 -20.21
C LEU A 47 -8.25 -23.51 -21.01
N GLU A 48 -7.98 -22.75 -22.07
CA GLU A 48 -8.99 -22.18 -22.96
C GLU A 48 -9.88 -23.27 -23.60
N GLU A 49 -9.28 -24.36 -24.03
CA GLU A 49 -9.98 -25.55 -24.56
C GLU A 49 -10.87 -26.21 -23.48
N ASN A 50 -10.38 -26.35 -22.26
CA ASN A 50 -11.14 -26.92 -21.14
C ASN A 50 -12.35 -26.07 -20.75
N LEU A 51 -12.19 -24.74 -20.78
CA LEU A 51 -13.24 -23.78 -20.44
C LEU A 51 -14.18 -23.50 -21.63
N GLY A 52 -13.75 -23.76 -22.86
CA GLY A 52 -14.47 -23.39 -24.07
C GLY A 52 -14.50 -21.88 -24.33
N ILE A 53 -13.61 -21.10 -23.68
CA ILE A 53 -13.57 -19.64 -23.71
C ILE A 53 -12.13 -19.16 -23.94
N VAL A 54 -11.96 -18.17 -24.82
CA VAL A 54 -10.67 -17.49 -25.07
C VAL A 54 -10.41 -16.49 -23.97
N LEU A 55 -9.29 -16.64 -23.26
CA LEU A 55 -8.88 -15.77 -22.15
C LEU A 55 -7.90 -14.67 -22.57
N PHE A 56 -7.11 -14.90 -23.63
CA PHE A 56 -6.15 -13.94 -24.18
C PHE A 56 -6.47 -13.56 -25.63
N ASP A 57 -6.47 -12.27 -25.89
CA ASP A 57 -6.47 -11.74 -27.25
C ASP A 57 -5.05 -11.78 -27.84
N ARG A 58 -4.89 -12.44 -29.00
CA ARG A 58 -3.61 -12.67 -29.67
C ARG A 58 -3.48 -11.87 -30.98
N GLN A 59 -4.44 -10.97 -31.29
CA GLN A 59 -4.51 -10.33 -32.61
C GLN A 59 -3.48 -9.22 -32.84
N GLN A 60 -2.82 -8.68 -31.81
CA GLN A 60 -1.83 -7.59 -31.95
C GLN A 60 -0.58 -7.94 -31.15
N ARG A 61 0.48 -8.44 -31.72
CA ARG A 61 1.83 -8.60 -31.13
C ARG A 61 1.98 -8.39 -29.60
N GLN A 62 0.92 -8.06 -28.89
CA GLN A 62 0.80 -7.88 -27.43
C GLN A 62 -0.22 -8.85 -26.86
N VAL A 63 0.16 -9.50 -25.78
CA VAL A 63 -0.74 -10.36 -25.00
C VAL A 63 -1.68 -9.46 -24.20
N ARG A 64 -3.00 -9.60 -24.39
CA ARG A 64 -4.01 -8.87 -23.61
C ARG A 64 -5.09 -9.83 -23.15
N LEU A 65 -5.60 -9.62 -21.95
CA LEU A 65 -6.76 -10.37 -21.45
C LEU A 65 -8.05 -9.93 -22.18
N THR A 66 -8.88 -10.91 -22.51
CA THR A 66 -10.28 -10.64 -22.89
C THR A 66 -11.09 -10.16 -21.68
N SER A 67 -12.34 -9.73 -21.83
CA SER A 67 -13.22 -9.43 -20.68
C SER A 67 -13.40 -10.64 -19.78
N ALA A 68 -13.68 -11.81 -20.37
CA ALA A 68 -13.77 -13.08 -19.65
C ALA A 68 -12.45 -13.46 -18.96
N GLY A 69 -11.30 -13.20 -19.64
CA GLY A 69 -9.98 -13.42 -19.06
C GLY A 69 -9.70 -12.55 -17.83
N ARG A 70 -10.11 -11.28 -17.83
CA ARG A 70 -9.96 -10.40 -16.67
C ARG A 70 -10.79 -10.84 -15.47
N GLU A 71 -12.07 -11.14 -15.71
CA GLU A 71 -12.98 -11.64 -14.67
C GLU A 71 -12.47 -12.97 -14.08
N TYR A 72 -12.10 -13.90 -14.96
CA TYR A 72 -11.56 -15.20 -14.53
C TYR A 72 -10.24 -15.05 -13.77
N HIS A 73 -9.35 -14.14 -14.20
CA HIS A 73 -8.06 -13.90 -13.54
C HIS A 73 -8.24 -13.45 -12.08
N GLN A 74 -9.16 -12.55 -11.79
CA GLN A 74 -9.44 -12.12 -10.42
C GLN A 74 -9.75 -13.32 -9.51
N HIS A 75 -10.67 -14.17 -9.91
CA HIS A 75 -11.05 -15.35 -9.12
C HIS A 75 -9.94 -16.39 -9.00
N ILE A 76 -9.14 -16.59 -10.04
CA ILE A 76 -8.04 -17.57 -10.03
C ILE A 76 -6.87 -17.07 -9.18
N ALA A 77 -6.51 -15.80 -9.28
CA ALA A 77 -5.47 -15.20 -8.43
C ALA A 77 -5.81 -15.38 -6.94
N ASP A 78 -7.05 -15.08 -6.56
CA ASP A 78 -7.54 -15.25 -5.19
C ASP A 78 -7.46 -16.72 -4.72
N ALA A 79 -7.89 -17.67 -5.56
CA ALA A 79 -7.87 -19.09 -5.24
C ALA A 79 -6.44 -19.63 -5.10
N LEU A 80 -5.53 -19.25 -5.99
CA LEU A 80 -4.11 -19.63 -5.93
C LEU A 80 -3.44 -19.05 -4.69
N ASN A 81 -3.76 -17.81 -4.33
CA ASN A 81 -3.28 -17.18 -3.10
C ASN A 81 -3.74 -17.97 -1.86
N GLN A 82 -5.01 -18.38 -1.78
CA GLN A 82 -5.52 -19.21 -0.67
C GLN A 82 -4.76 -20.53 -0.54
N ILE A 83 -4.49 -21.21 -1.67
CA ILE A 83 -3.72 -22.45 -1.66
C ILE A 83 -2.29 -22.19 -1.16
N SER A 84 -1.66 -21.09 -1.59
CA SER A 84 -0.32 -20.68 -1.17
C SER A 84 -0.27 -20.43 0.34
N VAL A 85 -1.18 -19.63 0.88
CA VAL A 85 -1.30 -19.32 2.31
C VAL A 85 -1.50 -20.57 3.14
N ALA A 86 -2.42 -21.44 2.75
CA ALA A 86 -2.68 -22.69 3.45
C ALA A 86 -1.45 -23.61 3.45
N THR A 87 -0.73 -23.68 2.32
CA THR A 87 0.50 -24.47 2.19
C THR A 87 1.62 -23.90 3.07
N PHE A 88 1.76 -22.58 3.10
CA PHE A 88 2.73 -21.88 3.95
C PHE A 88 2.46 -22.12 5.44
N ALA A 89 1.22 -22.01 5.87
CA ALA A 89 0.80 -22.23 7.27
C ALA A 89 1.15 -23.65 7.76
N VAL A 90 0.94 -24.67 6.92
CA VAL A 90 1.30 -26.06 7.26
C VAL A 90 2.81 -26.28 7.32
N LYS A 91 3.56 -25.63 6.43
CA LYS A 91 5.03 -25.74 6.40
C LYS A 91 5.72 -24.97 7.53
N ASN A 92 5.09 -23.91 8.02
CA ASN A 92 5.66 -22.97 8.98
C ASN A 92 4.70 -22.71 10.17
N PRO A 93 4.43 -23.72 11.02
CA PRO A 93 3.40 -23.62 12.04
C PRO A 93 3.70 -22.53 13.11
N VAL A 94 4.96 -22.19 13.33
CA VAL A 94 5.35 -21.09 14.25
C VAL A 94 5.02 -19.74 13.62
N GLN A 95 5.31 -19.56 12.33
CA GLN A 95 4.98 -18.32 11.62
C GLN A 95 3.48 -18.16 11.36
N ALA A 96 2.71 -19.26 11.41
CA ALA A 96 1.25 -19.19 11.28
C ALA A 96 0.57 -18.45 12.45
N LYS A 97 1.23 -18.34 13.60
CA LYS A 97 0.77 -17.56 14.77
C LYS A 97 1.20 -16.08 14.71
N GLN A 98 2.14 -15.75 13.84
CA GLN A 98 2.64 -14.39 13.68
C GLN A 98 1.68 -13.56 12.81
N ILE A 99 1.38 -12.35 13.26
CA ILE A 99 0.65 -11.37 12.45
C ILE A 99 1.65 -10.61 11.57
N THR A 100 1.51 -10.72 10.26
CA THR A 100 2.33 -9.93 9.32
C THR A 100 1.52 -8.73 8.84
N ILE A 101 2.02 -7.53 9.12
CA ILE A 101 1.38 -6.26 8.77
C ILE A 101 2.23 -5.57 7.70
N ALA A 102 1.66 -5.31 6.52
CA ALA A 102 2.31 -4.54 5.48
C ALA A 102 1.96 -3.04 5.61
N ALA A 103 2.95 -2.18 5.51
CA ALA A 103 2.74 -0.74 5.52
C ALA A 103 3.85 0.00 4.76
N SER A 104 3.59 1.25 4.35
CA SER A 104 4.66 2.11 3.86
C SER A 104 5.63 2.48 4.99
N HIS A 105 6.85 2.85 4.62
CA HIS A 105 7.88 3.23 5.61
C HIS A 105 7.39 4.35 6.55
N ALA A 106 6.69 5.35 6.01
CA ALA A 106 6.14 6.45 6.79
C ALA A 106 5.07 5.96 7.79
N VAL A 107 4.10 5.19 7.33
CA VAL A 107 3.03 4.65 8.18
C VAL A 107 3.59 3.72 9.24
N ALA A 108 4.48 2.82 8.86
CA ALA A 108 5.08 1.85 9.78
C ALA A 108 5.80 2.54 10.94
N SER A 109 6.65 3.53 10.64
CA SER A 109 7.52 4.13 11.66
C SER A 109 6.86 5.27 12.43
N LEU A 110 6.06 6.12 11.77
CA LEU A 110 5.52 7.33 12.39
C LEU A 110 4.17 7.09 13.10
N TRP A 111 3.39 6.13 12.62
CA TRP A 111 2.04 5.90 13.13
C TRP A 111 1.85 4.52 13.77
N LEU A 112 2.32 3.45 13.12
CA LEU A 112 2.03 2.09 13.54
C LEU A 112 2.94 1.62 14.68
N MET A 113 4.23 1.97 14.67
CA MET A 113 5.22 1.49 15.65
C MET A 113 4.85 1.85 17.10
N PRO A 114 4.44 3.09 17.43
CA PRO A 114 3.97 3.41 18.79
C PRO A 114 2.81 2.51 19.21
N ARG A 115 1.84 2.28 18.32
CA ARG A 115 0.65 1.45 18.57
C ARG A 115 0.99 -0.02 18.76
N ILE A 116 1.91 -0.56 17.97
CA ILE A 116 2.44 -1.93 18.17
C ILE A 116 3.07 -2.06 19.56
N THR A 117 3.81 -1.06 19.99
CA THR A 117 4.43 -1.07 21.34
C THR A 117 3.36 -1.16 22.43
N GLU A 118 2.27 -0.43 22.30
CA GLU A 118 1.14 -0.48 23.24
C GLU A 118 0.39 -1.80 23.14
N TYR A 119 0.15 -2.30 21.94
CA TYR A 119 -0.51 -3.59 21.70
C TYR A 119 0.27 -4.74 22.35
N LEU A 120 1.58 -4.82 22.13
CA LEU A 120 2.42 -5.89 22.70
C LEU A 120 2.55 -5.81 24.23
N ARG A 121 2.31 -4.65 24.85
CA ARG A 121 2.18 -4.56 26.32
C ARG A 121 0.90 -5.22 26.83
N ALA A 122 -0.18 -5.11 26.07
CA ALA A 122 -1.46 -5.73 26.41
C ALA A 122 -1.52 -7.22 26.01
N TYR A 123 -0.82 -7.60 24.95
CA TYR A 123 -0.80 -8.95 24.36
C TYR A 123 0.63 -9.45 24.15
N PRO A 124 1.36 -9.79 25.23
CA PRO A 124 2.80 -10.09 25.19
C PRO A 124 3.15 -11.40 24.45
N ASP A 125 2.19 -12.29 24.26
CA ASP A 125 2.39 -13.58 23.59
C ASP A 125 2.15 -13.50 22.06
N THR A 126 1.86 -12.30 21.53
CA THR A 126 1.64 -12.08 20.09
C THR A 126 2.95 -11.81 19.37
N ASP A 127 3.21 -12.53 18.30
CA ASP A 127 4.30 -12.23 17.39
C ASP A 127 3.82 -11.31 16.26
N ILE A 128 4.51 -10.20 16.05
CA ILE A 128 4.25 -9.27 14.94
C ILE A 128 5.45 -9.18 14.02
N ARG A 129 5.20 -9.28 12.73
CA ARG A 129 6.15 -9.00 11.66
C ARG A 129 5.70 -7.76 10.89
N LEU A 130 6.55 -6.76 10.77
CA LEU A 130 6.32 -5.62 9.87
C LEU A 130 6.97 -5.87 8.52
N LEU A 131 6.18 -5.82 7.47
CA LEU A 131 6.63 -5.83 6.09
C LEU A 131 6.53 -4.40 5.56
N VAL A 132 7.68 -3.78 5.35
CA VAL A 132 7.74 -2.38 4.93
C VAL A 132 8.08 -2.31 3.45
N ALA A 133 7.22 -1.64 2.67
CA ALA A 133 7.41 -1.41 1.24
C ALA A 133 6.94 0.00 0.88
N ASP A 134 7.63 0.68 -0.03
CA ASP A 134 7.26 2.04 -0.46
C ASP A 134 5.88 2.06 -1.12
N ASN A 135 5.53 1.02 -1.85
CA ASN A 135 4.20 0.80 -2.39
C ASN A 135 3.63 -0.54 -1.88
N VAL A 136 2.74 -0.46 -0.90
CA VAL A 136 2.09 -1.64 -0.30
C VAL A 136 1.27 -2.44 -1.31
N LEU A 137 0.77 -1.79 -2.38
CA LEU A 137 0.00 -2.45 -3.44
C LEU A 137 0.86 -3.34 -4.35
N GLU A 138 2.19 -3.19 -4.33
CA GLU A 138 3.13 -4.03 -5.07
C GLU A 138 3.58 -5.27 -4.28
N VAL A 139 3.27 -5.32 -2.98
CA VAL A 139 3.53 -6.48 -2.14
C VAL A 139 2.53 -7.57 -2.45
N ASP A 140 3.01 -8.81 -2.61
CA ASP A 140 2.10 -9.93 -2.83
C ASP A 140 1.17 -10.09 -1.62
N ALA A 141 -0.13 -10.13 -1.87
CA ALA A 141 -1.14 -10.30 -0.83
C ALA A 141 -0.99 -11.62 -0.04
N ALA A 142 -0.20 -12.57 -0.55
CA ALA A 142 0.16 -13.79 0.15
C ALA A 142 1.22 -13.57 1.25
N ASP A 143 1.97 -12.47 1.21
CA ASP A 143 3.10 -12.21 2.10
C ASP A 143 2.69 -11.51 3.40
N PHE A 144 1.44 -11.04 3.53
CA PHE A 144 0.94 -10.35 4.72
C PHE A 144 -0.50 -10.75 5.08
N ASP A 145 -0.86 -10.57 6.34
CA ASP A 145 -2.21 -10.84 6.86
C ASP A 145 -3.12 -9.61 6.73
N CYS A 146 -2.57 -8.44 6.98
CA CYS A 146 -3.24 -7.16 6.75
C CYS A 146 -2.25 -6.11 6.28
N SER A 147 -2.78 -5.06 5.68
CA SER A 147 -1.98 -3.92 5.25
C SER A 147 -2.61 -2.60 5.69
N ILE A 148 -1.75 -1.59 5.90
CA ILE A 148 -2.20 -0.23 6.19
C ILE A 148 -1.70 0.68 5.07
N GLY A 149 -2.64 1.26 4.38
CA GLY A 149 -2.38 2.13 3.24
C GLY A 149 -3.47 3.19 3.06
N PHE A 150 -3.20 4.13 2.15
CA PHE A 150 -4.19 5.14 1.81
C PHE A 150 -4.80 4.86 0.43
N SER A 151 -6.07 5.25 0.29
CA SER A 151 -6.80 5.17 -0.97
C SER A 151 -7.85 6.26 -1.05
N ALA A 152 -8.12 6.74 -2.26
CA ALA A 152 -9.25 7.63 -2.53
C ALA A 152 -10.60 6.89 -2.58
N PHE A 153 -10.57 5.55 -2.68
CA PHE A 153 -11.76 4.70 -2.75
C PHE A 153 -11.59 3.52 -1.81
N GLU A 154 -12.71 3.00 -1.30
CA GLU A 154 -12.67 1.76 -0.52
C GLU A 154 -12.26 0.58 -1.41
N PRO A 155 -11.18 -0.15 -1.07
CA PRO A 155 -10.74 -1.29 -1.85
C PRO A 155 -11.72 -2.46 -1.77
N VAL A 156 -12.35 -2.84 -2.88
CA VAL A 156 -13.46 -3.82 -2.93
C VAL A 156 -13.00 -5.27 -2.67
N ALA A 157 -11.71 -5.57 -2.86
CA ALA A 157 -11.14 -6.92 -2.71
C ALA A 157 -10.74 -7.26 -1.26
N TYR A 158 -10.94 -6.34 -0.32
CA TYR A 158 -10.52 -6.46 1.06
C TYR A 158 -11.68 -6.19 2.01
N GLN A 159 -11.61 -6.77 3.20
CA GLN A 159 -12.32 -6.22 4.34
C GLN A 159 -11.57 -4.95 4.75
N VAL A 160 -12.25 -3.80 4.74
CA VAL A 160 -11.64 -2.51 5.01
C VAL A 160 -12.21 -1.90 6.29
N ASP A 161 -11.32 -1.37 7.11
CA ASP A 161 -11.65 -0.52 8.24
C ASP A 161 -11.01 0.84 8.01
N ARG A 162 -11.83 1.88 7.97
CA ARG A 162 -11.32 3.24 7.83
C ARG A 162 -10.67 3.68 9.13
N LEU A 163 -9.39 4.02 9.07
CA LEU A 163 -8.63 4.49 10.22
C LEU A 163 -8.82 5.99 10.42
N PHE A 164 -8.46 6.80 9.44
CA PHE A 164 -8.57 8.26 9.48
C PHE A 164 -8.58 8.87 8.07
N SER A 165 -9.12 10.08 7.99
CA SER A 165 -9.08 10.89 6.75
C SER A 165 -7.71 11.53 6.56
N GLN A 166 -7.34 11.76 5.32
CA GLN A 166 -6.11 12.45 4.99
C GLN A 166 -6.30 13.97 5.08
N ARG A 167 -5.66 14.59 6.05
CA ARG A 167 -5.57 16.06 6.20
C ARG A 167 -4.11 16.48 6.04
N VAL A 168 -3.88 17.50 5.21
CA VAL A 168 -2.53 17.96 4.85
C VAL A 168 -2.36 19.44 5.21
N PHE A 169 -1.26 19.76 5.83
CA PHE A 169 -0.86 21.11 6.20
C PHE A 169 0.66 21.28 6.10
N VAL A 170 1.15 22.50 6.30
CA VAL A 170 2.59 22.79 6.22
C VAL A 170 3.18 22.88 7.61
N VAL A 171 4.34 22.23 7.80
CA VAL A 171 5.10 22.23 9.07
C VAL A 171 6.55 22.64 8.86
N SER A 172 7.16 23.11 9.93
CA SER A 172 8.61 23.26 10.07
C SER A 172 9.00 23.20 11.55
N SER A 173 10.31 23.35 11.84
CA SER A 173 10.77 23.53 13.21
C SER A 173 10.35 24.91 13.75
N PRO A 174 10.18 25.05 15.09
CA PRO A 174 9.93 26.36 15.72
C PRO A 174 10.98 27.41 15.37
N ASP A 175 12.26 27.03 15.37
CA ASP A 175 13.37 27.92 15.07
C ASP A 175 13.32 28.45 13.64
N PHE A 176 12.97 27.58 12.67
CA PHE A 176 12.82 28.00 11.29
C PHE A 176 11.70 29.04 11.15
N LEU A 177 10.54 28.80 11.78
CA LEU A 177 9.42 29.72 11.70
C LEU A 177 9.68 31.03 12.46
N ALA A 178 10.48 31.00 13.53
CA ALA A 178 10.89 32.20 14.23
C ALA A 178 11.71 33.17 13.33
N LEU A 179 12.46 32.62 12.37
CA LEU A 179 13.20 33.39 11.36
C LEU A 179 12.33 33.84 10.17
N HIS A 180 11.13 33.23 10.00
CA HIS A 180 10.22 33.49 8.89
C HIS A 180 8.83 33.89 9.41
N LYS A 181 8.77 34.98 10.23
CA LYS A 181 7.55 35.34 11.00
C LYS A 181 6.32 35.68 10.15
N ASP A 182 6.53 36.11 8.91
CA ASP A 182 5.45 36.50 8.00
C ASP A 182 5.15 35.43 6.96
N LEU A 183 5.46 34.15 7.27
CA LEU A 183 5.26 33.03 6.35
C LEU A 183 3.77 32.86 6.03
N SER A 184 3.43 33.02 4.77
CA SER A 184 2.11 32.83 4.21
C SER A 184 2.19 31.86 3.02
N PRO A 185 1.07 31.35 2.49
CA PRO A 185 1.07 30.54 1.29
C PRO A 185 1.84 31.12 0.10
N LYS A 186 1.91 32.47 -0.01
CA LYS A 186 2.67 33.15 -1.08
C LYS A 186 4.17 33.13 -0.82
N GLU A 187 4.60 33.37 0.41
CA GLU A 187 6.01 33.37 0.80
C GLU A 187 6.62 31.97 0.72
N LEU A 188 5.78 30.92 0.79
CA LEU A 188 6.24 29.54 0.55
C LEU A 188 6.92 29.35 -0.81
N LEU A 189 6.54 30.14 -1.83
CA LEU A 189 7.15 30.04 -3.16
C LEU A 189 8.64 30.41 -3.16
N ALA A 190 9.04 31.32 -2.29
CA ALA A 190 10.43 31.73 -2.10
C ALA A 190 11.14 30.98 -0.97
N THR A 191 10.40 30.18 -0.21
CA THR A 191 10.93 29.41 0.92
C THR A 191 11.45 28.05 0.44
N ARG A 192 12.46 27.53 1.12
CA ARG A 192 12.97 26.17 0.82
C ARG A 192 11.93 25.12 1.16
N GLN A 193 11.50 24.38 0.16
CA GLN A 193 10.51 23.30 0.29
C GLN A 193 11.21 21.95 0.34
N LEU A 194 10.82 21.11 1.27
CA LEU A 194 11.25 19.73 1.37
C LEU A 194 10.30 18.87 0.54
N VAL A 195 10.83 18.12 -0.40
CA VAL A 195 10.07 17.44 -1.45
C VAL A 195 10.34 15.94 -1.38
N LEU A 196 9.30 15.13 -1.42
CA LEU A 196 9.43 13.69 -1.59
C LEU A 196 9.62 13.36 -3.07
N ASP A 197 10.65 12.58 -3.39
CA ASP A 197 10.91 12.07 -4.74
C ASP A 197 9.99 10.89 -5.03
N ASN A 198 9.47 10.81 -6.26
CA ASN A 198 8.60 9.72 -6.71
C ASN A 198 7.54 9.30 -5.69
N PRO A 199 6.67 10.20 -5.25
CA PRO A 199 5.65 9.84 -4.28
C PRO A 199 4.73 8.75 -4.86
N THR A 200 4.28 7.84 -4.02
CA THR A 200 3.27 6.84 -4.38
C THR A 200 2.06 7.50 -5.02
N ILE A 201 1.44 6.86 -6.00
CA ILE A 201 0.26 7.37 -6.70
C ILE A 201 -0.80 7.78 -5.68
N GLY A 202 -1.30 9.03 -5.80
CA GLY A 202 -2.28 9.60 -4.87
C GLY A 202 -1.67 10.29 -3.64
N TRP A 203 -0.35 10.28 -3.49
CA TRP A 203 0.32 11.04 -2.44
C TRP A 203 0.29 12.54 -2.77
N PHE A 204 -0.21 13.34 -1.84
CA PHE A 204 -0.37 14.78 -2.00
C PHE A 204 0.99 15.49 -2.09
N ASN A 205 1.17 16.38 -3.05
CA ASN A 205 2.43 17.07 -3.31
C ASN A 205 2.28 18.61 -3.26
N TRP A 206 3.37 19.34 -3.39
CA TRP A 206 3.35 20.82 -3.33
C TRP A 206 2.47 21.47 -4.41
N PRO A 207 2.51 21.07 -5.69
CA PRO A 207 1.56 21.54 -6.70
C PRO A 207 0.09 21.32 -6.31
N ASP A 208 -0.25 20.16 -5.74
CA ASP A 208 -1.60 19.86 -5.28
C ASP A 208 -2.00 20.75 -4.11
N TRP A 209 -1.06 21.00 -3.18
CA TRP A 209 -1.27 21.88 -2.03
C TRP A 209 -1.55 23.31 -2.48
N PHE A 210 -0.73 23.89 -3.38
CA PHE A 210 -0.95 25.24 -3.94
C PHE A 210 -2.29 25.34 -4.67
N LYS A 211 -2.65 24.30 -5.45
CA LYS A 211 -3.94 24.23 -6.13
C LYS A 211 -5.10 24.21 -5.11
N GLY A 212 -4.98 23.43 -4.04
CA GLY A 212 -5.96 23.38 -2.94
C GLY A 212 -6.12 24.72 -2.22
N MET A 213 -5.06 25.53 -2.16
CA MET A 213 -5.08 26.90 -1.64
C MET A 213 -5.61 27.95 -2.65
N GLY A 214 -6.14 27.51 -3.81
CA GLY A 214 -6.65 28.43 -4.85
C GLY A 214 -5.55 29.17 -5.62
N MET A 215 -4.31 28.69 -5.52
CA MET A 215 -3.16 29.24 -6.24
C MET A 215 -2.87 28.41 -7.50
N LEU A 216 -2.11 28.97 -8.44
CA LEU A 216 -1.60 28.18 -9.56
C LEU A 216 -0.66 27.10 -9.05
N PRO A 217 -0.73 25.87 -9.61
CA PRO A 217 0.21 24.81 -9.26
C PRO A 217 1.64 25.24 -9.64
N VAL A 218 2.51 25.36 -8.65
CA VAL A 218 3.88 25.83 -8.84
C VAL A 218 4.85 24.76 -8.39
N VAL A 219 5.88 24.56 -9.20
CA VAL A 219 7.01 23.69 -8.84
C VAL A 219 7.94 24.48 -7.91
N PRO A 220 8.40 23.91 -6.80
CA PRO A 220 9.32 24.56 -5.87
C PRO A 220 10.58 25.12 -6.57
N GLN A 221 10.89 26.39 -6.34
CA GLN A 221 12.11 27.03 -6.86
C GLN A 221 13.35 26.64 -6.03
N HIS A 222 13.19 26.60 -4.72
CA HIS A 222 14.22 26.17 -3.77
C HIS A 222 13.76 24.91 -3.08
N LYS A 223 14.39 23.76 -3.37
CA LYS A 223 13.98 22.47 -2.83
C LYS A 223 15.17 21.62 -2.38
N VAL A 224 14.89 20.78 -1.39
CA VAL A 224 15.69 19.60 -1.07
C VAL A 224 14.80 18.39 -1.30
N THR A 225 15.29 17.42 -2.02
CA THR A 225 14.52 16.23 -2.41
C THR A 225 14.97 15.02 -1.62
N PHE A 226 14.02 14.24 -1.12
CA PHE A 226 14.24 13.05 -0.31
C PHE A 226 13.53 11.86 -0.94
N SER A 227 14.16 10.68 -0.90
CA SER A 227 13.55 9.43 -1.34
C SER A 227 12.57 8.85 -0.31
N HIS A 228 12.71 9.22 0.98
CA HIS A 228 11.87 8.72 2.06
C HIS A 228 11.29 9.85 2.91
N TYR A 229 10.00 9.74 3.22
CA TYR A 229 9.27 10.74 3.98
C TYR A 229 9.83 10.99 5.38
N ASN A 230 10.31 9.95 6.06
CA ASN A 230 10.91 10.10 7.39
C ASN A 230 12.15 11.00 7.40
N MET A 231 13.01 10.88 6.38
CA MET A 231 14.19 11.75 6.24
C MET A 231 13.77 13.20 5.97
N LEU A 232 12.71 13.39 5.18
CA LEU A 232 12.12 14.70 4.92
C LEU A 232 11.62 15.34 6.22
N ILE A 233 10.92 14.59 7.06
CA ILE A 233 10.44 15.07 8.36
C ILE A 233 11.58 15.40 9.33
N GLN A 234 12.62 14.57 9.37
CA GLN A 234 13.83 14.88 10.14
C GLN A 234 14.50 16.18 9.67
N ALA A 235 14.57 16.42 8.36
CA ALA A 235 15.09 17.66 7.82
C ALA A 235 14.24 18.88 8.22
N ALA A 236 12.92 18.74 8.24
CA ALA A 236 12.00 19.77 8.73
C ALA A 236 12.23 20.09 10.21
N GLN A 237 12.42 19.08 11.06
CA GLN A 237 12.75 19.25 12.48
C GLN A 237 14.08 20.01 12.69
N GLN A 238 15.05 19.77 11.80
CA GLN A 238 16.35 20.46 11.84
C GLN A 238 16.32 21.87 11.21
N GLY A 239 15.14 22.38 10.86
CA GLY A 239 14.99 23.72 10.31
C GLY A 239 15.55 23.89 8.90
N GLN A 240 15.60 22.80 8.10
CA GLN A 240 16.13 22.89 6.74
C GLN A 240 15.13 23.46 5.74
N GLY A 241 13.86 23.59 6.12
CA GLY A 241 12.80 24.14 5.27
C GLY A 241 11.41 23.76 5.76
N VAL A 242 10.42 23.94 4.90
CA VAL A 242 9.01 23.61 5.15
C VAL A 242 8.65 22.28 4.49
N ALA A 243 7.78 21.51 5.14
CA ALA A 243 7.32 20.21 4.69
C ALA A 243 5.80 20.13 4.64
N LEU A 244 5.26 19.32 3.71
CA LEU A 244 3.88 18.87 3.78
C LEU A 244 3.76 17.78 4.85
N ALA A 245 2.76 17.89 5.70
CA ALA A 245 2.53 17.04 6.84
C ALA A 245 1.13 16.43 6.80
N TRP A 246 1.03 15.17 7.22
CA TRP A 246 -0.23 14.46 7.42
C TRP A 246 -0.54 14.39 8.90
N ASP A 247 -1.71 14.86 9.29
CA ASP A 247 -2.12 15.08 10.69
C ASP A 247 -1.79 13.88 11.60
N HIS A 248 -2.34 12.71 11.27
CA HIS A 248 -2.19 11.52 12.10
C HIS A 248 -0.78 10.92 12.10
N LEU A 249 0.01 11.13 11.04
CA LEU A 249 1.39 10.62 10.99
C LEU A 249 2.34 11.42 11.87
N LEU A 250 2.06 12.69 12.11
CA LEU A 250 2.94 13.61 12.83
C LEU A 250 2.36 14.10 14.17
N SER A 251 1.34 13.44 14.69
CA SER A 251 0.70 13.80 15.96
C SER A 251 1.70 13.97 17.10
N ASP A 252 2.65 13.05 17.27
CA ASP A 252 3.66 13.10 18.33
C ASP A 252 4.64 14.26 18.17
N TYR A 253 5.02 14.56 16.94
CA TYR A 253 5.91 15.71 16.63
C TYR A 253 5.25 17.04 16.91
N LEU A 254 3.95 17.13 16.64
CA LEU A 254 3.15 18.32 16.97
C LEU A 254 2.91 18.45 18.47
N ALA A 255 2.59 17.34 19.14
CA ALA A 255 2.35 17.32 20.59
C ALA A 255 3.61 17.69 21.40
N THR A 256 4.79 17.25 20.95
CA THR A 256 6.07 17.60 21.57
C THR A 256 6.57 19.00 21.18
N GLY A 257 5.95 19.64 20.19
CA GLY A 257 6.39 20.93 19.65
C GLY A 257 7.69 20.86 18.84
N SER A 258 8.18 19.65 18.53
CA SER A 258 9.38 19.47 17.68
C SER A 258 9.13 19.85 16.22
N LEU A 259 7.88 19.79 15.80
CA LEU A 259 7.35 20.43 14.61
C LEU A 259 6.14 21.28 14.97
N VAL A 260 5.95 22.39 14.27
CA VAL A 260 4.79 23.25 14.42
C VAL A 260 4.20 23.57 13.05
N LYS A 261 2.90 23.86 13.01
CA LYS A 261 2.24 24.30 11.78
C LYS A 261 2.78 25.68 11.38
N ALA A 262 3.09 25.82 10.11
CA ALA A 262 3.54 27.11 9.56
C ALA A 262 2.41 28.16 9.57
N PHE A 263 1.16 27.70 9.43
CA PHE A 263 -0.07 28.48 9.50
C PHE A 263 -1.27 27.54 9.67
N ASP A 264 -2.46 28.13 9.95
CA ASP A 264 -3.65 27.35 10.32
C ASP A 264 -4.31 26.57 9.18
N GLN A 265 -4.01 26.93 7.91
CA GLN A 265 -4.63 26.33 6.75
C GLN A 265 -4.32 24.84 6.66
N THR A 266 -5.38 24.04 6.56
CA THR A 266 -5.34 22.60 6.39
C THR A 266 -6.22 22.23 5.20
N LEU A 267 -5.77 21.30 4.39
CA LEU A 267 -6.53 20.78 3.26
C LEU A 267 -7.01 19.36 3.60
N ASP A 268 -8.32 19.17 3.54
CA ASP A 268 -8.92 17.83 3.54
C ASP A 268 -8.86 17.26 2.13
N THR A 269 -8.44 16.02 2.00
CA THR A 269 -8.42 15.29 0.73
C THR A 269 -9.51 14.24 0.71
N GLU A 270 -9.85 13.72 -0.48
CA GLU A 270 -10.83 12.63 -0.61
C GLU A 270 -10.26 11.29 -0.14
N ALA A 271 -8.94 11.19 0.02
CA ALA A 271 -8.28 9.97 0.45
C ALA A 271 -8.40 9.72 1.95
N SER A 272 -8.39 8.45 2.33
CA SER A 272 -8.35 8.00 3.71
C SER A 272 -7.35 6.87 3.88
N PHE A 273 -6.89 6.68 5.11
CA PHE A 273 -6.09 5.51 5.48
C PHE A 273 -7.01 4.39 5.93
N TYR A 274 -6.70 3.20 5.49
CA TYR A 274 -7.47 2.00 5.77
C TYR A 274 -6.57 0.88 6.30
N LEU A 275 -7.09 0.12 7.25
CA LEU A 275 -6.63 -1.23 7.53
C LEU A 275 -7.35 -2.16 6.55
N MET A 276 -6.59 -2.86 5.73
CA MET A 276 -7.07 -3.75 4.68
C MET A 276 -6.71 -5.19 5.03
N THR A 277 -7.72 -6.04 5.21
CA THR A 277 -7.53 -7.46 5.49
C THR A 277 -8.05 -8.25 4.30
N SER A 278 -7.28 -9.22 3.81
CA SER A 278 -7.73 -10.06 2.70
C SER A 278 -9.01 -10.81 3.08
N LEU A 279 -10.04 -10.71 2.24
CA LEU A 279 -11.29 -11.48 2.40
C LEU A 279 -11.06 -12.98 2.21
N MET A 280 -9.94 -13.34 1.60
CA MET A 280 -9.63 -14.69 1.13
C MET A 280 -8.59 -15.41 2.01
N GLY A 281 -7.97 -14.69 2.97
CA GLY A 281 -6.98 -15.26 3.90
C GLY A 281 -7.60 -16.20 4.94
N SER A 282 -6.81 -17.09 5.50
CA SER A 282 -7.23 -17.84 6.69
C SER A 282 -7.42 -16.84 7.85
N ARG A 283 -8.62 -16.79 8.43
CA ARG A 283 -8.86 -15.96 9.61
C ARG A 283 -7.96 -16.42 10.75
N LYS A 284 -7.04 -15.56 11.14
CA LYS A 284 -6.22 -15.73 12.33
C LYS A 284 -6.95 -15.04 13.50
N PRO A 285 -7.26 -15.72 14.58
CA PRO A 285 -7.90 -15.10 15.76
C PRO A 285 -7.13 -13.88 16.27
N ASP A 286 -5.80 -13.97 16.29
CA ASP A 286 -4.90 -12.91 16.74
C ASP A 286 -4.99 -11.65 15.83
N LEU A 287 -5.26 -11.83 14.54
CA LEU A 287 -5.48 -10.72 13.62
C LEU A 287 -6.81 -9.99 13.89
N ASP A 288 -7.88 -10.74 14.17
CA ASP A 288 -9.19 -10.15 14.52
C ASP A 288 -9.07 -9.38 15.85
N GLU A 289 -8.30 -9.89 16.82
CA GLU A 289 -8.02 -9.22 18.09
C GLU A 289 -7.21 -7.94 17.90
N PHE A 290 -6.12 -8.00 17.13
CA PHE A 290 -5.32 -6.82 16.74
C PHE A 290 -6.16 -5.76 16.05
N ARG A 291 -7.00 -6.17 15.09
CA ARG A 291 -7.89 -5.27 14.35
C ARG A 291 -8.85 -4.55 15.29
N LEU A 292 -9.54 -5.27 16.18
CA LEU A 292 -10.48 -4.70 17.14
C LEU A 292 -9.78 -3.75 18.11
N TRP A 293 -8.61 -4.15 18.61
CA TRP A 293 -7.80 -3.31 19.48
C TRP A 293 -7.37 -2.02 18.78
N LEU A 294 -6.88 -2.13 17.54
CA LEU A 294 -6.42 -0.97 16.77
C LEU A 294 -7.55 0.03 16.53
N MET A 295 -8.74 -0.45 16.16
CA MET A 295 -9.92 0.40 15.94
C MET A 295 -10.43 1.07 17.23
N SER A 296 -10.18 0.48 18.38
CA SER A 296 -10.56 1.05 19.69
C SER A 296 -9.54 2.05 20.23
N ASN A 297 -8.35 2.16 19.62
CA ASN A 297 -7.23 3.00 20.05
C ASN A 297 -6.71 3.93 18.93
N LEU A 298 -7.64 4.37 18.07
CA LEU A 298 -7.38 5.34 17.01
C LEU A 298 -7.22 6.76 17.53
#